data_b521258982bae957463ff1ec5d1e2279
#
_entry.id   b521258982bae957463ff1ec5d1e2279
#
_cell.length_a   1.000
_cell.length_b   1.000
_cell.length_c   1.000
_cell.angle_alpha   90.00
_cell.angle_beta   90.00
_cell.angle_gamma   90.00
#
_symmetry.space_group_name_H-M   'P 1'
#
loop_
_entity.id
_entity.type
_entity.pdbx_description
1 polymer ?
#
loop_
_entity_poly.entity_id
_entity_poly.type
_entity_poly.pdbx_seq_one_letter_code
_entity_poly.pdbx_strand_id
1 'polypeptide(L)'
;PSDEFMHQLRTLTQESGVVLILDEIQSGYGRTGKFFAHQWSGIKADIVTMAKGICNGYPMGALICSPEFKPVYGMLGTTFGGNHLGCAGAIAVLEIFEKEQLVENARKVGEHLLTELKKIPGIKEVRGRGLMIGMEFDYPVKELRSRLIHEQHVFTGASGTNMIRLLPPLTLTIAQADEFITRLKSAL
;
A
#
# COMPACT_ATOMS: atom_id res chain seq x y z
N PRO A 1 9.77 3.43 5.73
CA PRO A 1 10.95 4.25 6.02
C PRO A 1 10.53 5.68 6.36
N SER A 2 11.41 6.44 7.06
CA SER A 2 11.24 7.86 7.31
C SER A 2 11.54 8.66 6.05
N ASP A 3 11.05 9.90 5.99
CA ASP A 3 11.33 10.78 4.86
C ASP A 3 12.82 11.13 4.79
N GLU A 4 13.47 11.30 5.94
CA GLU A 4 14.91 11.50 6.04
C GLU A 4 15.71 10.34 5.42
N PHE A 5 15.36 9.09 5.77
CA PHE A 5 15.99 7.91 5.17
C PHE A 5 15.84 7.91 3.65
N MET A 6 14.66 8.24 3.14
CA MET A 6 14.41 8.27 1.70
C MET A 6 15.24 9.35 0.98
N HIS A 7 15.39 10.51 1.61
CA HIS A 7 16.26 11.58 1.08
C HIS A 7 17.73 11.16 1.07
N GLN A 8 18.24 10.61 2.18
CA GLN A 8 19.62 10.13 2.28
C GLN A 8 19.89 9.02 1.25
N LEU A 9 18.97 8.07 1.09
CA LEU A 9 19.06 7.00 0.10
C LEU A 9 19.15 7.58 -1.33
N ARG A 10 18.28 8.57 -1.65
CA ARG A 10 18.30 9.20 -2.98
C ARG A 10 19.62 9.94 -3.23
N THR A 11 20.11 10.70 -2.25
CA THR A 11 21.39 11.41 -2.34
C THR A 11 22.54 10.43 -2.57
N LEU A 12 22.63 9.39 -1.73
CA LEU A 12 23.68 8.37 -1.84
C LEU A 12 23.69 7.68 -3.20
N THR A 13 22.51 7.29 -3.71
CA THR A 13 22.43 6.63 -5.02
C THR A 13 22.80 7.55 -6.18
N GLN A 14 22.46 8.84 -6.11
CA GLN A 14 22.86 9.83 -7.11
C GLN A 14 24.38 10.07 -7.11
N GLU A 15 24.96 10.29 -5.93
CA GLU A 15 26.40 10.54 -5.78
C GLU A 15 27.25 9.33 -6.21
N SER A 16 26.74 8.13 -5.99
CA SER A 16 27.42 6.87 -6.35
C SER A 16 27.13 6.40 -7.79
N GLY A 17 26.28 7.10 -8.54
CA GLY A 17 25.87 6.67 -9.89
C GLY A 17 25.07 5.36 -9.90
N VAL A 18 24.39 5.03 -8.78
CA VAL A 18 23.61 3.79 -8.60
C VAL A 18 22.14 4.06 -8.91
N VAL A 19 21.52 3.15 -9.67
CA VAL A 19 20.09 3.21 -10.01
C VAL A 19 19.24 2.93 -8.79
N LEU A 20 18.32 3.84 -8.45
CA LEU A 20 17.34 3.65 -7.40
C LEU A 20 16.05 3.06 -7.97
N ILE A 21 15.75 1.83 -7.59
CA ILE A 21 14.49 1.15 -7.93
C ILE A 21 13.60 1.13 -6.70
N LEU A 22 12.39 1.68 -6.82
CA LEU A 22 11.38 1.60 -5.76
C LEU A 22 10.29 0.59 -6.14
N ASP A 23 10.14 -0.43 -5.31
CA ASP A 23 9.07 -1.41 -5.45
C ASP A 23 7.78 -0.87 -4.81
N GLU A 24 6.90 -0.35 -5.66
CA GLU A 24 5.58 0.17 -5.27
C GLU A 24 4.46 -0.84 -5.55
N ILE A 25 4.79 -2.11 -5.72
CA ILE A 25 3.80 -3.17 -6.01
C ILE A 25 2.70 -3.24 -4.95
N GLN A 26 3.04 -2.98 -3.68
CA GLN A 26 2.07 -3.00 -2.58
C GLN A 26 1.71 -1.59 -2.08
N SER A 27 2.65 -0.66 -2.12
CA SER A 27 2.51 0.67 -1.53
C SER A 27 1.95 1.72 -2.49
N GLY A 28 2.04 1.47 -3.79
CA GLY A 28 1.50 2.33 -4.83
C GLY A 28 -0.01 2.20 -5.04
N TYR A 29 -0.49 2.83 -6.08
CA TYR A 29 -1.92 2.86 -6.43
C TYR A 29 -2.79 3.31 -5.26
N GLY A 30 -2.47 4.47 -4.70
CA GLY A 30 -3.28 5.14 -3.68
C GLY A 30 -3.22 4.55 -2.28
N ARG A 31 -2.62 3.37 -2.11
CA ARG A 31 -2.63 2.59 -0.85
C ARG A 31 -2.20 3.39 0.37
N THR A 32 -1.21 4.27 0.22
CA THR A 32 -0.67 5.09 1.31
C THR A 32 -1.28 6.49 1.41
N GLY A 33 -2.31 6.82 0.60
CA GLY A 33 -2.89 8.16 0.56
C GLY A 33 -2.14 9.14 -0.35
N LYS A 34 -1.20 8.65 -1.15
CA LYS A 34 -0.59 9.26 -2.34
C LYS A 34 -0.63 8.21 -3.44
N PHE A 35 -0.62 8.61 -4.73
CA PHE A 35 -0.65 7.64 -5.82
C PHE A 35 0.54 6.67 -5.74
N PHE A 36 1.74 7.19 -5.50
CA PHE A 36 2.93 6.42 -5.13
C PHE A 36 3.40 6.81 -3.72
N ALA A 37 3.85 5.84 -2.93
CA ALA A 37 4.30 6.07 -1.56
C ALA A 37 5.51 7.00 -1.46
N HIS A 38 6.46 6.93 -2.41
CA HIS A 38 7.62 7.80 -2.42
C HIS A 38 7.29 9.29 -2.59
N GLN A 39 6.07 9.62 -3.06
CA GLN A 39 5.62 11.01 -3.16
C GLN A 39 5.46 11.69 -1.79
N TRP A 40 5.37 10.92 -0.69
CA TRP A 40 5.40 11.48 0.66
C TRP A 40 6.74 12.15 0.96
N SER A 41 7.82 11.56 0.54
CA SER A 41 9.17 12.11 0.73
C SER A 41 9.59 13.08 -0.39
N GLY A 42 8.80 13.24 -1.45
CA GLY A 42 9.10 14.15 -2.56
C GLY A 42 10.30 13.74 -3.42
N ILE A 43 10.86 12.54 -3.21
CA ILE A 43 11.97 12.03 -4.04
C ILE A 43 11.46 11.48 -5.37
N LYS A 44 12.38 11.35 -6.34
CA LYS A 44 12.13 10.65 -7.60
C LYS A 44 13.04 9.42 -7.67
N ALA A 45 12.44 8.26 -7.95
CA ALA A 45 13.20 7.06 -8.29
C ALA A 45 13.61 7.06 -9.76
N ASP A 46 14.60 6.26 -10.09
CA ASP A 46 14.98 6.02 -11.47
C ASP A 46 14.06 4.99 -12.12
N ILE A 47 13.60 4.01 -11.34
CA ILE A 47 12.60 3.01 -11.76
C ILE A 47 11.58 2.82 -10.64
N VAL A 48 10.29 2.73 -11.00
CA VAL A 48 9.20 2.35 -10.08
C VAL A 48 8.51 1.13 -10.63
N THR A 49 8.40 0.06 -9.82
CA THR A 49 7.66 -1.16 -10.21
C THR A 49 6.24 -1.14 -9.65
N MET A 50 5.29 -1.66 -10.41
CA MET A 50 3.86 -1.65 -10.10
C MET A 50 3.21 -2.99 -10.46
N ALA A 51 2.25 -3.43 -9.65
CA ALA A 51 1.38 -4.57 -9.93
C ALA A 51 0.13 -4.49 -9.03
N LYS A 52 -0.43 -5.62 -8.62
CA LYS A 52 -1.58 -5.76 -7.69
C LYS A 52 -2.74 -4.84 -8.05
N GLY A 53 -2.77 -3.62 -7.49
CA GLY A 53 -3.84 -2.64 -7.71
C GLY A 53 -3.95 -2.11 -9.14
N ILE A 54 -2.92 -2.28 -9.98
CA ILE A 54 -2.85 -1.72 -11.33
C ILE A 54 -4.04 -2.13 -12.21
N CYS A 55 -4.56 -3.36 -12.04
CA CYS A 55 -5.65 -3.89 -12.84
C CYS A 55 -6.68 -4.65 -11.99
N ASN A 56 -6.81 -4.28 -10.71
CA ASN A 56 -7.82 -4.76 -9.75
C ASN A 56 -8.07 -6.29 -9.78
N GLY A 57 -6.98 -7.08 -9.83
CA GLY A 57 -7.03 -8.55 -9.80
C GLY A 57 -6.74 -9.25 -11.13
N TYR A 58 -6.81 -8.56 -12.26
CA TYR A 58 -6.30 -9.12 -13.51
C TYR A 58 -4.76 -9.17 -13.49
N PRO A 59 -4.13 -10.28 -13.92
CA PRO A 59 -2.68 -10.43 -13.90
C PRO A 59 -1.97 -9.39 -14.76
N MET A 60 -1.39 -8.38 -14.14
CA MET A 60 -0.65 -7.31 -14.81
C MET A 60 0.42 -6.75 -13.89
N GLY A 61 1.57 -6.42 -14.46
CA GLY A 61 2.62 -5.62 -13.84
C GLY A 61 3.13 -4.60 -14.82
N ALA A 62 3.68 -3.52 -14.31
CA ALA A 62 4.29 -2.47 -15.12
C ALA A 62 5.47 -1.85 -14.37
N LEU A 63 6.26 -1.08 -15.10
CA LEU A 63 7.30 -0.25 -14.53
C LEU A 63 7.33 1.11 -15.23
N ILE A 64 7.73 2.13 -14.49
CA ILE A 64 8.04 3.47 -15.00
C ILE A 64 9.51 3.65 -14.86
N CYS A 65 10.18 4.04 -15.95
CA CYS A 65 11.61 4.32 -15.98
C CYS A 65 11.87 5.79 -16.22
N SER A 66 12.95 6.31 -15.63
CA SER A 66 13.50 7.62 -15.99
C SER A 66 13.79 7.68 -17.51
N PRO A 67 13.61 8.84 -18.16
CA PRO A 67 13.96 9.04 -19.57
C PRO A 67 15.42 8.76 -19.92
N GLU A 68 16.30 8.63 -18.94
CA GLU A 68 17.71 8.24 -19.12
C GLU A 68 17.85 6.80 -19.64
N PHE A 69 16.92 5.92 -19.29
CA PHE A 69 16.88 4.55 -19.79
C PHE A 69 16.27 4.52 -21.19
N LYS A 70 17.11 4.33 -22.18
CA LYS A 70 16.66 4.24 -23.58
C LYS A 70 16.30 2.79 -23.91
N PRO A 71 15.08 2.54 -24.43
CA PRO A 71 14.71 1.20 -24.86
C PRO A 71 15.56 0.80 -26.09
N VAL A 72 16.01 -0.45 -26.09
CA VAL A 72 16.73 -1.06 -27.21
C VAL A 72 15.94 -2.28 -27.66
N TYR A 73 15.82 -2.49 -28.97
CA TYR A 73 15.12 -3.65 -29.53
C TYR A 73 15.74 -4.96 -28.99
N GLY A 74 14.87 -5.86 -28.51
CA GLY A 74 15.27 -7.13 -27.90
C GLY A 74 15.75 -7.04 -26.44
N MET A 75 15.77 -5.85 -25.82
CA MET A 75 16.15 -5.69 -24.43
C MET A 75 15.19 -6.37 -23.45
N LEU A 76 13.91 -6.33 -23.73
CA LEU A 76 12.85 -6.95 -22.95
C LEU A 76 11.97 -7.83 -23.84
N GLY A 77 11.63 -9.01 -23.34
CA GLY A 77 10.74 -9.92 -23.99
C GLY A 77 9.67 -10.43 -23.04
N THR A 78 8.40 -10.35 -23.46
CA THR A 78 7.28 -10.89 -22.71
C THR A 78 6.16 -11.28 -23.67
N THR A 79 5.64 -12.49 -23.54
CA THR A 79 4.57 -12.99 -24.42
C THR A 79 3.26 -12.24 -24.22
N PHE A 80 2.92 -11.91 -22.98
CA PHE A 80 1.65 -11.28 -22.62
C PHE A 80 1.76 -9.82 -22.18
N GLY A 81 2.96 -9.25 -22.17
CA GLY A 81 3.18 -7.86 -21.78
C GLY A 81 2.46 -6.90 -22.71
N GLY A 82 1.78 -5.91 -22.13
CA GLY A 82 1.02 -4.92 -22.91
C GLY A 82 -0.20 -5.48 -23.62
N ASN A 83 -0.74 -6.63 -23.20
CA ASN A 83 -1.97 -7.16 -23.82
C ASN A 83 -3.14 -6.20 -23.65
N HIS A 84 -4.02 -6.17 -24.65
CA HIS A 84 -5.13 -5.20 -24.71
C HIS A 84 -6.09 -5.28 -23.53
N LEU A 85 -6.37 -6.49 -23.02
CA LEU A 85 -7.29 -6.68 -21.91
C LEU A 85 -6.71 -6.10 -20.61
N GLY A 86 -5.44 -6.38 -20.33
CA GLY A 86 -4.72 -5.79 -19.19
C GLY A 86 -4.66 -4.27 -19.27
N CYS A 87 -4.33 -3.73 -20.45
CA CYS A 87 -4.28 -2.28 -20.65
C CYS A 87 -5.65 -1.61 -20.47
N ALA A 88 -6.70 -2.19 -21.03
CA ALA A 88 -8.07 -1.70 -20.87
C ALA A 88 -8.52 -1.73 -19.40
N GLY A 89 -8.21 -2.82 -18.67
CA GLY A 89 -8.48 -2.92 -17.24
C GLY A 89 -7.73 -1.88 -16.42
N ALA A 90 -6.45 -1.63 -16.73
CA ALA A 90 -5.66 -0.61 -16.04
C ALA A 90 -6.19 0.80 -16.30
N ILE A 91 -6.63 1.13 -17.51
CA ILE A 91 -7.27 2.42 -17.83
C ILE A 91 -8.55 2.58 -17.02
N ALA A 92 -9.43 1.58 -17.01
CA ALA A 92 -10.67 1.61 -16.23
C ALA A 92 -10.40 1.82 -14.71
N VAL A 93 -9.35 1.19 -14.18
CA VAL A 93 -8.92 1.42 -12.78
C VAL A 93 -8.53 2.87 -12.55
N LEU A 94 -7.74 3.48 -13.44
CA LEU A 94 -7.34 4.89 -13.30
C LEU A 94 -8.53 5.84 -13.37
N GLU A 95 -9.49 5.60 -14.27
CA GLU A 95 -10.72 6.38 -14.36
C GLU A 95 -11.56 6.31 -13.07
N ILE A 96 -11.65 5.11 -12.45
CA ILE A 96 -12.32 4.94 -11.16
C ILE A 96 -11.57 5.69 -10.04
N PHE A 97 -10.23 5.64 -10.04
CA PHE A 97 -9.42 6.38 -9.07
C PHE A 97 -9.71 7.88 -9.09
N GLU A 98 -9.82 8.46 -10.28
CA GLU A 98 -10.16 9.88 -10.43
C GLU A 98 -11.61 10.16 -10.06
N LYS A 99 -12.55 9.39 -10.60
CA LYS A 99 -13.99 9.58 -10.39
C LYS A 99 -14.40 9.46 -8.93
N GLU A 100 -13.86 8.46 -8.22
CA GLU A 100 -14.22 8.17 -6.83
C GLU A 100 -13.23 8.79 -5.82
N GLN A 101 -12.23 9.53 -6.28
CA GLN A 101 -11.22 10.18 -5.43
C GLN A 101 -10.56 9.21 -4.44
N LEU A 102 -10.22 7.99 -4.91
CA LEU A 102 -9.79 6.89 -4.04
C LEU A 102 -8.50 7.18 -3.26
N VAL A 103 -7.58 7.98 -3.82
CA VAL A 103 -6.35 8.40 -3.13
C VAL A 103 -6.67 9.25 -1.91
N GLU A 104 -7.57 10.22 -2.07
CA GLU A 104 -8.00 11.10 -0.99
C GLU A 104 -8.83 10.34 0.06
N ASN A 105 -9.70 9.42 -0.39
CA ASN A 105 -10.43 8.54 0.52
C ASN A 105 -9.46 7.69 1.36
N ALA A 106 -8.46 7.07 0.74
CA ALA A 106 -7.45 6.29 1.46
C ALA A 106 -6.68 7.14 2.49
N ARG A 107 -6.38 8.39 2.17
CA ARG A 107 -5.75 9.33 3.10
C ARG A 107 -6.64 9.62 4.30
N LYS A 108 -7.87 10.06 4.08
CA LYS A 108 -8.84 10.44 5.14
C LYS A 108 -9.19 9.27 6.06
N VAL A 109 -9.58 8.15 5.46
CA VAL A 109 -9.98 6.96 6.25
C VAL A 109 -8.77 6.37 6.97
N GLY A 110 -7.60 6.41 6.34
CA GLY A 110 -6.34 5.98 6.95
C GLY A 110 -5.95 6.83 8.16
N GLU A 111 -6.04 8.16 8.07
CA GLU A 111 -5.79 9.08 9.18
C GLU A 111 -6.77 8.84 10.35
N HIS A 112 -8.05 8.63 10.04
CA HIS A 112 -9.07 8.27 11.03
C HIS A 112 -8.71 6.96 11.74
N LEU A 113 -8.42 5.88 10.99
CA LEU A 113 -8.02 4.60 11.55
C LEU A 113 -6.76 4.72 12.42
N LEU A 114 -5.72 5.38 11.94
CA LEU A 114 -4.48 5.58 12.70
C LEU A 114 -4.72 6.32 14.01
N THR A 115 -5.59 7.32 13.99
CA THR A 115 -5.94 8.11 15.18
C THR A 115 -6.72 7.28 16.21
N GLU A 116 -7.72 6.54 15.77
CA GLU A 116 -8.58 5.77 16.66
C GLU A 116 -7.88 4.51 17.19
N LEU A 117 -7.10 3.81 16.36
CA LEU A 117 -6.36 2.61 16.78
C LEU A 117 -5.30 2.91 17.85
N LYS A 118 -4.65 4.08 17.79
CA LYS A 118 -3.68 4.50 18.82
C LYS A 118 -4.30 4.69 20.22
N LYS A 119 -5.62 4.86 20.31
CA LYS A 119 -6.34 5.02 21.57
C LYS A 119 -6.73 3.69 22.21
N ILE A 120 -6.56 2.55 21.51
CA ILE A 120 -7.00 1.24 21.99
C ILE A 120 -5.94 0.65 22.92
N PRO A 121 -6.26 0.38 24.19
CA PRO A 121 -5.35 -0.30 25.10
C PRO A 121 -5.01 -1.70 24.59
N GLY A 122 -3.76 -2.14 24.84
CA GLY A 122 -3.27 -3.45 24.42
C GLY A 122 -2.62 -3.47 23.04
N ILE A 123 -2.73 -2.40 22.24
CA ILE A 123 -1.91 -2.22 21.04
C ILE A 123 -0.63 -1.49 21.45
N LYS A 124 0.52 -2.12 21.22
CA LYS A 124 1.84 -1.56 21.57
C LYS A 124 2.23 -0.39 20.67
N GLU A 125 2.05 -0.55 19.37
CA GLU A 125 2.37 0.46 18.36
C GLU A 125 1.39 0.38 17.19
N VAL A 126 0.97 1.54 16.69
CA VAL A 126 0.23 1.67 15.43
C VAL A 126 1.04 2.54 14.49
N ARG A 127 1.41 2.00 13.33
CA ARG A 127 2.17 2.70 12.29
C ARG A 127 1.60 2.46 10.92
N GLY A 128 1.79 3.41 10.03
CA GLY A 128 1.33 3.31 8.64
C GLY A 128 1.11 4.67 7.99
N ARG A 129 0.67 4.62 6.73
CA ARG A 129 0.20 5.78 5.96
C ARG A 129 -1.01 5.34 5.12
N GLY A 130 -2.04 6.17 5.04
CA GLY A 130 -3.27 5.84 4.35
C GLY A 130 -3.87 4.51 4.85
N LEU A 131 -4.26 3.65 3.96
CA LEU A 131 -4.82 2.32 4.25
C LEU A 131 -3.78 1.19 4.25
N MET A 132 -2.54 1.50 4.56
CA MET A 132 -1.47 0.53 4.82
C MET A 132 -1.03 0.68 6.28
N ILE A 133 -1.64 -0.11 7.18
CA ILE A 133 -1.52 0.05 8.63
C ILE A 133 -1.02 -1.24 9.26
N GLY A 134 -0.08 -1.12 10.18
CA GLY A 134 0.39 -2.18 11.06
C GLY A 134 0.06 -1.88 12.52
N MET A 135 -0.46 -2.87 13.22
CA MET A 135 -0.68 -2.87 14.66
C MET A 135 0.24 -3.89 15.30
N GLU A 136 1.16 -3.47 16.15
CA GLU A 136 2.09 -4.32 16.88
C GLU A 136 1.56 -4.62 18.28
N PHE A 137 1.76 -5.85 18.75
CA PHE A 137 1.36 -6.33 20.07
C PHE A 137 2.56 -6.92 20.80
N ASP A 138 2.50 -7.00 22.13
CA ASP A 138 3.55 -7.63 22.95
C ASP A 138 3.43 -9.16 23.01
N TYR A 139 2.49 -9.73 22.26
CA TYR A 139 2.20 -11.17 22.23
C TYR A 139 1.90 -11.65 20.80
N PRO A 140 1.99 -12.97 20.53
CA PRO A 140 1.64 -13.53 19.25
C PRO A 140 0.16 -13.33 18.90
N VAL A 141 -0.12 -12.73 17.73
CA VAL A 141 -1.48 -12.33 17.32
C VAL A 141 -2.33 -13.47 16.73
N LYS A 142 -1.83 -14.71 16.76
CA LYS A 142 -2.53 -15.85 16.15
C LYS A 142 -3.94 -16.04 16.73
N GLU A 143 -4.10 -16.01 18.05
CA GLU A 143 -5.37 -16.19 18.74
C GLU A 143 -6.30 -14.99 18.52
N LEU A 144 -5.78 -13.77 18.61
CA LEU A 144 -6.54 -12.56 18.32
C LEU A 144 -7.09 -12.58 16.89
N ARG A 145 -6.27 -12.97 15.90
CA ARG A 145 -6.71 -13.11 14.52
C ARG A 145 -7.75 -14.22 14.35
N SER A 146 -7.64 -15.32 15.10
CA SER A 146 -8.64 -16.38 15.09
C SER A 146 -9.99 -15.86 15.60
N ARG A 147 -10.03 -15.13 16.72
CA ARG A 147 -11.26 -14.48 17.24
C ARG A 147 -11.81 -13.46 16.24
N LEU A 148 -10.97 -12.62 15.65
CA LEU A 148 -11.40 -11.66 14.64
C LEU A 148 -12.10 -12.36 13.46
N ILE A 149 -11.59 -13.48 12.97
CA ILE A 149 -12.18 -14.21 11.84
C ILE A 149 -13.46 -14.94 12.27
N HIS A 150 -13.42 -15.73 13.32
CA HIS A 150 -14.49 -16.68 13.64
C HIS A 150 -15.62 -16.06 14.47
N GLU A 151 -15.32 -15.08 15.32
CA GLU A 151 -16.30 -14.46 16.20
C GLU A 151 -16.75 -13.08 15.68
N GLN A 152 -15.83 -12.31 15.11
CA GLN A 152 -16.09 -10.95 14.66
C GLN A 152 -16.26 -10.82 13.14
N HIS A 153 -16.02 -11.89 12.38
CA HIS A 153 -16.11 -11.93 10.90
C HIS A 153 -15.25 -10.87 10.21
N VAL A 154 -14.05 -10.62 10.77
CA VAL A 154 -13.07 -9.66 10.27
C VAL A 154 -11.82 -10.37 9.80
N PHE A 155 -11.50 -10.27 8.52
CA PHE A 155 -10.28 -10.82 7.94
C PHE A 155 -9.14 -9.80 8.02
N THR A 156 -8.00 -10.22 8.56
CA THR A 156 -6.79 -9.40 8.67
C THR A 156 -5.57 -10.12 8.13
N GLY A 157 -4.57 -9.35 7.67
CA GLY A 157 -3.25 -9.87 7.36
C GLY A 157 -2.38 -9.99 8.62
N ALA A 158 -1.24 -10.67 8.49
CA ALA A 158 -0.18 -10.66 9.50
C ALA A 158 1.16 -10.27 8.88
N SER A 159 2.07 -9.79 9.71
CA SER A 159 3.47 -9.57 9.36
C SER A 159 4.33 -9.99 10.55
N GLY A 160 5.06 -11.09 10.39
CA GLY A 160 5.72 -11.73 11.54
C GLY A 160 4.71 -12.32 12.53
N THR A 161 5.14 -12.46 13.79
CA THR A 161 4.39 -13.15 14.84
C THR A 161 3.41 -12.23 15.58
N ASN A 162 3.82 -10.98 15.83
CA ASN A 162 3.19 -10.06 16.78
C ASN A 162 2.49 -8.88 16.09
N MET A 163 2.35 -8.90 14.78
CA MET A 163 1.76 -7.78 14.03
C MET A 163 0.55 -8.19 13.22
N ILE A 164 -0.54 -7.45 13.37
CA ILE A 164 -1.68 -7.45 12.46
C ILE A 164 -1.48 -6.35 11.42
N ARG A 165 -1.68 -6.71 10.16
CA ARG A 165 -1.61 -5.79 9.03
C ARG A 165 -2.98 -5.56 8.44
N LEU A 166 -3.35 -4.29 8.25
CA LEU A 166 -4.59 -3.87 7.60
C LEU A 166 -4.28 -3.35 6.21
N LEU A 167 -4.96 -3.91 5.22
CA LEU A 167 -4.92 -3.52 3.81
C LEU A 167 -6.35 -3.58 3.24
N PRO A 168 -7.29 -2.81 3.79
CA PRO A 168 -8.68 -2.83 3.34
C PRO A 168 -8.81 -2.29 1.91
N PRO A 169 -9.95 -2.47 1.23
CA PRO A 169 -10.21 -1.83 -0.05
C PRO A 169 -10.11 -0.31 0.06
N LEU A 170 -9.68 0.36 -1.02
CA LEU A 170 -9.55 1.83 -1.04
C LEU A 170 -10.89 2.55 -0.95
N THR A 171 -11.98 1.84 -1.18
CA THR A 171 -13.37 2.31 -1.06
C THR A 171 -13.92 2.22 0.37
N LEU A 172 -13.08 1.79 1.36
CA LEU A 172 -13.50 1.72 2.76
C LEU A 172 -14.06 3.07 3.23
N THR A 173 -15.23 3.05 3.86
CA THR A 173 -15.85 4.26 4.43
C THR A 173 -15.44 4.45 5.90
N ILE A 174 -15.63 5.66 6.44
CA ILE A 174 -15.44 5.94 7.89
C ILE A 174 -16.35 5.05 8.74
N ALA A 175 -17.62 4.87 8.36
CA ALA A 175 -18.55 4.01 9.10
C ALA A 175 -18.06 2.55 9.17
N GLN A 176 -17.52 2.01 8.09
CA GLN A 176 -16.95 0.66 8.08
C GLN A 176 -15.65 0.59 8.91
N ALA A 177 -14.85 1.66 8.92
CA ALA A 177 -13.68 1.75 9.78
C ALA A 177 -14.05 1.75 11.26
N ASP A 178 -15.11 2.47 11.65
CA ASP A 178 -15.64 2.50 13.02
C ASP A 178 -16.22 1.14 13.43
N GLU A 179 -16.90 0.46 12.52
CA GLU A 179 -17.38 -0.92 12.73
C GLU A 179 -16.19 -1.87 12.97
N PHE A 180 -15.14 -1.78 12.16
CA PHE A 180 -13.91 -2.55 12.38
C PHE A 180 -13.32 -2.29 13.77
N ILE A 181 -13.21 -1.02 14.18
CA ILE A 181 -12.67 -0.63 15.50
C ILE A 181 -13.51 -1.23 16.64
N THR A 182 -14.83 -1.22 16.50
CA THR A 182 -15.76 -1.82 17.49
C THR A 182 -15.53 -3.32 17.61
N ARG A 183 -15.47 -4.03 16.49
CA ARG A 183 -15.20 -5.47 16.43
C ARG A 183 -13.82 -5.85 16.95
N LEU A 184 -12.80 -5.03 16.64
CA LEU A 184 -11.46 -5.22 17.19
C LEU A 184 -11.43 -5.12 18.71
N LYS A 185 -12.09 -4.10 19.28
CA LYS A 185 -12.20 -3.94 20.74
C LYS A 185 -12.93 -5.12 21.40
N SER A 186 -13.90 -5.70 20.74
CA SER A 186 -14.61 -6.90 21.23
C SER A 186 -13.77 -8.17 21.17
N ALA A 187 -12.75 -8.22 20.32
CA ALA A 187 -11.85 -9.36 20.18
C ALA A 187 -10.62 -9.26 21.11
N LEU A 188 -10.26 -8.09 21.60
CA LEU A 188 -9.13 -7.88 22.52
C LEU A 188 -9.45 -8.34 23.93
#